data_4caf7fd754877a70f7c6b7212a09aa20
#
_entry.id   4caf7fd754877a70f7c6b7212a09aa20
#
_cell.length_a   1.000
_cell.length_b   1.000
_cell.length_c   1.000
_cell.angle_alpha   90.00
_cell.angle_beta   90.00
_cell.angle_gamma   90.00
#
_symmetry.space_group_name_H-M   'P 1'
#
loop_
_entity.id
_entity.type
_entity.pdbx_description
1 polymer ?
#
loop_
_entity_poly.entity_id
_entity_poly.type
_entity_poly.pdbx_seq_one_letter_code
_entity_poly.pdbx_strand_id
1 'polypeptide(L)'
;MKAVILHGGQGTRLRPLTHTGPKQLIKVAGKPISQWVLEQIVEAGITDVVVVLGDNVPNKVVEYYGDGRRFGANVTYVYQGKARGLADAVYKVKDVVKDDKFIVYLGDNIVNFDLRKFASFDSNASILLAKVQDPSRFGVAVVKDGKVVKLVEKPKERISDLALVGVYGFDGNIFDVIESLKPSWRGELEITDAIQGLIDRGFSVNYTVIDSWWKDTGTPKDILEANTFLLDTKIKGHVSSSAKITNSEIEGRVFIDDDVTIQNSTIRGPAYVGKGSSIVNSYVGPFTSIGDKCEIKDSEVEHSVILDNAKIEGGIYLMDSLIGNNVTIRKGSRWQKLIVGENSWLSL
;
A
#
# COMPACT_ATOMS: atom_id res chain seq x y z
N MET A 1 23.89 -0.72 -1.77
CA MET A 1 22.63 -0.19 -2.35
C MET A 1 21.64 0.05 -1.23
N LYS A 2 20.91 1.17 -1.24
CA LYS A 2 19.84 1.48 -0.29
C LYS A 2 18.48 1.43 -0.97
N ALA A 3 17.41 1.25 -0.19
CA ALA A 3 16.06 1.43 -0.68
C ALA A 3 15.40 2.64 0.01
N VAL A 4 14.54 3.33 -0.71
CA VAL A 4 13.79 4.50 -0.25
C VAL A 4 12.31 4.19 -0.36
N ILE A 5 11.57 4.20 0.75
CA ILE A 5 10.12 4.03 0.77
C ILE A 5 9.47 5.39 0.96
N LEU A 6 8.60 5.79 0.04
CA LEU A 6 7.91 7.07 0.12
C LEU A 6 6.57 6.94 0.85
N HIS A 7 6.44 7.62 1.99
CA HIS A 7 5.21 7.70 2.80
C HIS A 7 4.54 9.09 2.69
N GLY A 8 4.72 9.78 1.58
CA GLY A 8 4.07 11.05 1.32
C GLY A 8 2.61 10.93 0.88
N GLY A 9 1.95 12.07 0.77
CA GLY A 9 0.58 12.19 0.26
C GLY A 9 -0.51 12.19 1.33
N GLN A 10 -1.54 13.01 1.12
CA GLN A 10 -2.64 13.26 2.08
C GLN A 10 -3.70 12.15 2.11
N GLY A 11 -3.73 11.27 1.11
CA GLY A 11 -4.71 10.19 1.02
C GLY A 11 -6.17 10.65 0.98
N THR A 12 -6.46 11.80 0.40
CA THR A 12 -7.79 12.45 0.44
C THR A 12 -8.93 11.57 -0.07
N ARG A 13 -8.67 10.73 -1.08
CA ARG A 13 -9.65 9.80 -1.64
C ARG A 13 -10.03 8.62 -0.70
N LEU A 14 -9.25 8.42 0.36
CA LEU A 14 -9.47 7.38 1.38
C LEU A 14 -10.03 7.97 2.70
N ARG A 15 -10.38 9.24 2.72
CA ARG A 15 -11.07 9.81 3.89
C ARG A 15 -12.43 9.14 4.08
N PRO A 16 -12.85 8.89 5.33
CA PRO A 16 -12.29 9.41 6.59
C PRO A 16 -11.10 8.62 7.19
N LEU A 17 -10.74 7.46 6.64
CA LEU A 17 -9.68 6.59 7.18
C LEU A 17 -8.33 7.31 7.34
N THR A 18 -8.00 8.17 6.40
CA THR A 18 -6.73 8.90 6.38
C THR A 18 -6.72 10.20 7.18
N HIS A 19 -7.80 10.54 7.88
CA HIS A 19 -7.78 11.66 8.83
C HIS A 19 -6.88 11.39 10.04
N THR A 20 -6.72 10.13 10.41
CA THR A 20 -6.00 9.73 11.63
C THR A 20 -4.67 9.06 11.35
N GLY A 21 -4.24 8.93 10.11
CA GLY A 21 -2.96 8.30 9.76
C GLY A 21 -2.70 8.22 8.27
N PRO A 22 -1.44 7.95 7.89
CA PRO A 22 -1.07 7.82 6.49
C PRO A 22 -1.68 6.55 5.87
N LYS A 23 -2.08 6.65 4.59
CA LYS A 23 -2.71 5.54 3.85
C LYS A 23 -1.85 4.27 3.80
N GLN A 24 -0.53 4.44 3.80
CA GLN A 24 0.45 3.37 3.74
C GLN A 24 0.40 2.44 4.97
N LEU A 25 -0.17 2.92 6.08
CA LEU A 25 -0.37 2.11 7.29
C LEU A 25 -1.75 1.43 7.36
N ILE A 26 -2.61 1.59 6.36
CA ILE A 26 -3.84 0.81 6.26
C ILE A 26 -3.46 -0.66 6.09
N LYS A 27 -4.01 -1.53 6.94
CA LYS A 27 -3.76 -2.97 6.89
C LYS A 27 -4.57 -3.63 5.78
N VAL A 28 -3.93 -4.51 5.03
CA VAL A 28 -4.53 -5.44 4.06
C VAL A 28 -3.91 -6.82 4.28
N ALA A 29 -4.71 -7.87 4.28
CA ALA A 29 -4.25 -9.21 4.58
C ALA A 29 -3.37 -9.28 5.86
N GLY A 30 -3.80 -8.56 6.92
CA GLY A 30 -3.17 -8.57 8.24
C GLY A 30 -2.00 -7.61 8.43
N LYS A 31 -1.46 -6.96 7.40
CA LYS A 31 -0.28 -6.09 7.50
C LYS A 31 -0.52 -4.74 6.82
N PRO A 32 0.11 -3.64 7.30
CA PRO A 32 0.15 -2.39 6.57
C PRO A 32 0.64 -2.55 5.13
N ILE A 33 0.08 -1.79 4.21
CA ILE A 33 0.48 -1.80 2.80
C ILE A 33 2.00 -1.62 2.67
N SER A 34 2.57 -0.65 3.34
CA SER A 34 4.00 -0.38 3.27
C SER A 34 4.88 -1.42 3.97
N GLN A 35 4.32 -2.28 4.83
CA GLN A 35 5.06 -3.42 5.36
C GLN A 35 5.26 -4.49 4.28
N TRP A 36 4.28 -4.73 3.43
CA TRP A 36 4.45 -5.62 2.27
C TRP A 36 5.57 -5.12 1.36
N VAL A 37 5.68 -3.79 1.18
CA VAL A 37 6.77 -3.16 0.44
C VAL A 37 8.13 -3.39 1.13
N LEU A 38 8.21 -3.14 2.44
CA LEU A 38 9.44 -3.33 3.22
C LEU A 38 9.91 -4.80 3.19
N GLU A 39 9.00 -5.74 3.40
CA GLU A 39 9.32 -7.17 3.35
C GLU A 39 9.87 -7.58 1.98
N GLN A 40 9.29 -7.09 0.89
CA GLN A 40 9.77 -7.36 -0.47
C GLN A 40 11.16 -6.77 -0.72
N ILE A 41 11.47 -5.60 -0.17
CA ILE A 41 12.80 -4.98 -0.24
C ILE A 41 13.81 -5.83 0.52
N VAL A 42 13.48 -6.27 1.73
CA VAL A 42 14.36 -7.12 2.56
C VAL A 42 14.58 -8.49 1.90
N GLU A 43 13.54 -9.09 1.32
CA GLU A 43 13.63 -10.33 0.55
C GLU A 43 14.54 -10.20 -0.68
N ALA A 44 14.67 -9.01 -1.23
CA ALA A 44 15.63 -8.71 -2.30
C ALA A 44 17.08 -8.53 -1.81
N GLY A 45 17.34 -8.66 -0.51
CA GLY A 45 18.66 -8.52 0.12
C GLY A 45 19.05 -7.06 0.44
N ILE A 46 18.12 -6.11 0.37
CA ILE A 46 18.38 -4.71 0.69
C ILE A 46 17.88 -4.44 2.10
N THR A 47 18.83 -4.23 3.03
CA THR A 47 18.52 -4.05 4.45
C THR A 47 18.60 -2.60 4.93
N ASP A 48 19.34 -1.73 4.24
CA ASP A 48 19.40 -0.30 4.56
C ASP A 48 18.26 0.44 3.88
N VAL A 49 17.27 0.85 4.65
CA VAL A 49 16.01 1.43 4.15
C VAL A 49 15.81 2.84 4.68
N VAL A 50 15.55 3.77 3.79
CA VAL A 50 15.20 5.15 4.11
C VAL A 50 13.70 5.33 3.95
N VAL A 51 13.00 5.74 4.99
CA VAL A 51 11.57 6.04 4.92
C VAL A 51 11.38 7.56 4.86
N VAL A 52 10.83 8.04 3.76
CA VAL A 52 10.53 9.48 3.58
C VAL A 52 9.13 9.77 4.11
N LEU A 53 9.08 10.58 5.16
CA LEU A 53 7.86 10.93 5.87
C LEU A 53 7.21 12.19 5.30
N GLY A 54 5.91 12.12 4.98
CA GLY A 54 5.09 13.29 4.72
C GLY A 54 4.61 13.96 6.02
N ASP A 55 3.71 14.92 5.90
CA ASP A 55 3.14 15.68 7.02
C ASP A 55 1.86 15.05 7.64
N ASN A 56 1.35 13.96 7.06
CA ASN A 56 0.16 13.28 7.58
C ASN A 56 0.54 12.27 8.68
N VAL A 57 0.51 12.72 9.92
CA VAL A 57 0.77 11.92 11.14
C VAL A 57 2.05 11.06 11.04
N PRO A 58 3.22 11.65 10.74
CA PRO A 58 4.46 10.90 10.49
C PRO A 58 4.91 10.05 11.70
N ASN A 59 4.58 10.48 12.92
CA ASN A 59 4.93 9.75 14.14
C ASN A 59 4.40 8.31 14.14
N LYS A 60 3.22 8.06 13.59
CA LYS A 60 2.67 6.70 13.49
C LYS A 60 3.55 5.77 12.64
N VAL A 61 4.20 6.30 11.61
CA VAL A 61 5.13 5.53 10.78
C VAL A 61 6.39 5.19 11.58
N VAL A 62 6.94 6.17 12.32
CA VAL A 62 8.11 5.98 13.18
C VAL A 62 7.81 5.00 14.32
N GLU A 63 6.66 5.14 14.97
CA GLU A 63 6.20 4.21 16.03
C GLU A 63 6.02 2.79 15.48
N TYR A 64 5.49 2.66 14.27
CA TYR A 64 5.26 1.35 13.66
C TYR A 64 6.55 0.64 13.29
N TYR A 65 7.48 1.29 12.59
CA TYR A 65 8.69 0.63 12.09
C TYR A 65 9.84 0.62 13.11
N GLY A 66 9.90 1.62 14.01
CA GLY A 66 11.02 1.76 14.94
C GLY A 66 12.36 1.87 14.22
N ASP A 67 13.34 1.12 14.65
CA ASP A 67 14.64 1.00 13.99
C ASP A 67 14.68 0.01 12.81
N GLY A 68 13.58 -0.67 12.55
CA GLY A 68 13.42 -1.63 11.45
C GLY A 68 13.89 -3.06 11.76
N ARG A 69 14.61 -3.31 12.84
CA ARG A 69 15.26 -4.60 13.14
C ARG A 69 14.26 -5.77 13.20
N ARG A 70 13.06 -5.54 13.70
CA ARG A 70 12.00 -6.58 13.74
C ARG A 70 11.55 -7.04 12.36
N PHE A 71 11.87 -6.29 11.32
CA PHE A 71 11.57 -6.61 9.92
C PHE A 71 12.81 -7.04 9.13
N GLY A 72 13.98 -7.16 9.79
CA GLY A 72 15.23 -7.48 9.14
C GLY A 72 15.88 -6.31 8.38
N ALA A 73 15.51 -5.08 8.70
CA ALA A 73 16.01 -3.86 8.09
C ALA A 73 16.66 -2.91 9.10
N ASN A 74 17.45 -1.95 8.61
CA ASN A 74 17.92 -0.77 9.32
C ASN A 74 17.17 0.44 8.74
N VAL A 75 16.25 1.02 9.50
CA VAL A 75 15.40 2.11 9.01
C VAL A 75 15.97 3.47 9.44
N THR A 76 16.16 4.33 8.45
CA THR A 76 16.47 5.75 8.63
C THR A 76 15.28 6.58 8.17
N TYR A 77 14.94 7.64 8.89
CA TYR A 77 13.82 8.50 8.55
C TYR A 77 14.30 9.83 8.00
N VAL A 78 13.66 10.28 6.92
CA VAL A 78 13.87 11.60 6.32
C VAL A 78 12.52 12.30 6.22
N TYR A 79 12.43 13.55 6.68
CA TYR A 79 11.18 14.29 6.66
C TYR A 79 11.08 15.15 5.40
N GLN A 80 10.11 14.86 4.54
CA GLN A 80 9.78 15.70 3.39
C GLN A 80 9.01 16.96 3.83
N GLY A 81 8.12 16.82 4.81
CA GLY A 81 7.16 17.85 5.18
C GLY A 81 6.00 17.93 4.18
N LYS A 82 5.67 19.14 3.77
CA LYS A 82 4.59 19.37 2.82
C LYS A 82 4.87 18.64 1.49
N ALA A 83 3.90 17.87 1.02
CA ALA A 83 4.00 17.15 -0.24
C ALA A 83 4.12 18.12 -1.42
N ARG A 84 5.27 18.11 -2.11
CA ARG A 84 5.57 18.91 -3.29
C ARG A 84 5.87 18.06 -4.52
N GLY A 85 5.45 16.83 -4.52
CA GLY A 85 5.66 15.86 -5.60
C GLY A 85 6.67 14.77 -5.25
N LEU A 86 6.69 13.72 -6.08
CA LEU A 86 7.55 12.55 -5.85
C LEU A 86 9.03 12.87 -6.05
N ALA A 87 9.38 13.72 -7.02
CA ALA A 87 10.77 14.12 -7.22
C ALA A 87 11.32 14.93 -6.04
N ASP A 88 10.51 15.79 -5.39
CA ASP A 88 10.93 16.47 -4.16
C ASP A 88 11.20 15.48 -3.03
N ALA A 89 10.37 14.45 -2.88
CA ALA A 89 10.60 13.39 -1.88
C ALA A 89 11.90 12.62 -2.15
N VAL A 90 12.20 12.31 -3.41
CA VAL A 90 13.47 11.69 -3.81
C VAL A 90 14.65 12.63 -3.52
N TYR A 91 14.52 13.92 -3.80
CA TYR A 91 15.59 14.88 -3.53
C TYR A 91 15.99 14.96 -2.05
N LYS A 92 15.02 14.78 -1.13
CA LYS A 92 15.27 14.82 0.32
C LYS A 92 16.23 13.75 0.82
N VAL A 93 16.44 12.68 0.08
CA VAL A 93 17.36 11.60 0.48
C VAL A 93 18.78 11.76 -0.07
N LYS A 94 19.07 12.83 -0.82
CA LYS A 94 20.38 13.08 -1.47
C LYS A 94 21.56 12.82 -0.52
N ASP A 95 21.57 13.43 0.65
CA ASP A 95 22.66 13.32 1.60
C ASP A 95 22.77 11.94 2.30
N VAL A 96 21.66 11.18 2.31
CA VAL A 96 21.60 9.84 2.94
C VAL A 96 22.06 8.75 1.97
N VAL A 97 21.65 8.83 0.71
CA VAL A 97 22.02 7.84 -0.31
C VAL A 97 23.37 8.15 -0.95
N LYS A 98 23.78 9.42 -0.95
CA LYS A 98 25.05 9.90 -1.54
C LYS A 98 25.19 9.46 -3.01
N ASP A 99 26.36 8.91 -3.34
CA ASP A 99 26.71 8.46 -4.69
C ASP A 99 26.27 7.01 -4.99
N ASP A 100 25.63 6.35 -4.02
CA ASP A 100 25.16 4.98 -4.19
C ASP A 100 23.97 4.91 -5.15
N LYS A 101 23.89 3.84 -5.95
CA LYS A 101 22.63 3.48 -6.60
C LYS A 101 21.59 3.09 -5.55
N PHE A 102 20.38 3.49 -5.74
CA PHE A 102 19.28 3.25 -4.81
C PHE A 102 17.97 2.94 -5.52
N ILE A 103 17.09 2.25 -4.81
CA ILE A 103 15.73 1.98 -5.28
C ILE A 103 14.76 2.90 -4.55
N VAL A 104 13.81 3.45 -5.27
CA VAL A 104 12.65 4.18 -4.73
C VAL A 104 11.42 3.31 -4.92
N TYR A 105 10.67 3.09 -3.84
CA TYR A 105 9.43 2.34 -3.87
C TYR A 105 8.32 3.15 -3.19
N LEU A 106 7.20 3.34 -3.89
CA LEU A 106 6.05 4.04 -3.32
C LEU A 106 5.39 3.17 -2.27
N GLY A 107 5.30 3.64 -1.03
CA GLY A 107 4.82 2.87 0.12
C GLY A 107 3.34 2.49 0.08
N ASP A 108 2.60 2.91 -0.94
CA ASP A 108 1.21 2.60 -1.21
C ASP A 108 0.99 1.72 -2.45
N ASN A 109 2.06 1.20 -3.04
CA ASN A 109 1.98 0.31 -4.19
C ASN A 109 2.24 -1.14 -3.79
N ILE A 110 1.44 -2.06 -4.31
CA ILE A 110 1.68 -3.50 -4.20
C ILE A 110 2.00 -4.04 -5.58
N VAL A 111 3.17 -4.64 -5.71
CA VAL A 111 3.68 -5.15 -7.00
C VAL A 111 4.06 -6.61 -6.84
N ASN A 112 3.48 -7.48 -7.67
CA ASN A 112 3.87 -8.88 -7.70
C ASN A 112 5.07 -9.07 -8.65
N PHE A 113 6.26 -8.65 -8.21
CA PHE A 113 7.48 -8.69 -9.00
C PHE A 113 8.66 -9.10 -8.12
N ASP A 114 9.57 -9.90 -8.66
CA ASP A 114 10.81 -10.25 -7.97
C ASP A 114 11.79 -9.06 -8.01
N LEU A 115 11.85 -8.32 -6.93
CA LEU A 115 12.66 -7.11 -6.83
C LEU A 115 14.16 -7.36 -6.96
N ARG A 116 14.64 -8.60 -6.73
CA ARG A 116 16.06 -8.99 -6.95
C ARG A 116 16.48 -8.76 -8.39
N LYS A 117 15.58 -8.97 -9.36
CA LYS A 117 15.82 -8.72 -10.78
C LYS A 117 16.01 -7.25 -11.11
N PHE A 118 15.51 -6.38 -10.24
CA PHE A 118 15.58 -4.93 -10.40
C PHE A 118 16.74 -4.30 -9.62
N ALA A 119 17.21 -4.96 -8.55
CA ALA A 119 18.23 -4.44 -7.65
C ALA A 119 19.64 -4.32 -8.27
N SER A 120 19.88 -4.90 -9.46
CA SER A 120 21.19 -4.93 -10.14
C SER A 120 21.19 -4.21 -11.49
N PHE A 121 20.53 -3.05 -11.58
CA PHE A 121 20.52 -2.28 -12.84
C PHE A 121 21.86 -1.56 -13.12
N ASP A 122 22.27 -1.50 -14.40
CA ASP A 122 23.54 -0.89 -14.83
C ASP A 122 23.38 0.53 -15.41
N SER A 123 22.16 0.95 -15.71
CA SER A 123 21.83 2.27 -16.23
C SER A 123 21.89 3.36 -15.16
N ASN A 124 21.71 4.64 -15.56
CA ASN A 124 21.56 5.76 -14.64
C ASN A 124 20.19 5.78 -13.97
N ALA A 125 19.17 5.28 -14.69
CA ALA A 125 17.86 5.00 -14.10
C ALA A 125 17.28 3.70 -14.66
N SER A 126 16.43 3.05 -13.86
CA SER A 126 15.64 1.89 -14.26
C SER A 126 14.20 2.06 -13.77
N ILE A 127 13.22 1.75 -14.61
CA ILE A 127 11.81 1.93 -14.30
C ILE A 127 11.01 0.66 -14.57
N LEU A 128 10.00 0.40 -13.73
CA LEU A 128 9.01 -0.63 -14.00
C LEU A 128 7.80 -0.03 -14.71
N LEU A 129 7.35 -0.70 -15.76
CA LEU A 129 6.17 -0.33 -16.54
C LEU A 129 5.15 -1.46 -16.49
N ALA A 130 3.87 -1.11 -16.53
CA ALA A 130 2.77 -2.05 -16.67
C ALA A 130 1.79 -1.55 -17.72
N LYS A 131 1.16 -2.46 -18.48
CA LYS A 131 0.07 -2.10 -19.37
C LYS A 131 -1.19 -1.83 -18.57
N VAL A 132 -1.85 -0.70 -18.87
CA VAL A 132 -3.09 -0.27 -18.23
C VAL A 132 -4.15 0.09 -19.25
N GLN A 133 -5.41 -0.11 -18.90
CA GLN A 133 -6.54 0.27 -19.75
C GLN A 133 -6.74 1.80 -19.78
N ASP A 134 -6.62 2.45 -18.63
CA ASP A 134 -6.74 3.90 -18.48
C ASP A 134 -5.41 4.51 -18.00
N PRO A 135 -4.56 5.00 -18.93
CA PRO A 135 -3.29 5.61 -18.60
C PRO A 135 -3.39 7.03 -18.03
N SER A 136 -4.54 7.69 -18.13
CA SER A 136 -4.73 9.10 -17.71
C SER A 136 -4.50 9.34 -16.20
N ARG A 137 -4.48 8.27 -15.41
CA ARG A 137 -4.29 8.32 -13.96
C ARG A 137 -2.83 8.28 -13.52
N PHE A 138 -1.90 7.95 -14.42
CA PHE A 138 -0.52 7.58 -14.11
C PHE A 138 0.47 8.41 -14.92
N GLY A 139 1.73 8.40 -14.51
CA GLY A 139 2.83 8.72 -15.38
C GLY A 139 2.93 7.67 -16.49
N VAL A 140 3.14 8.06 -17.72
CA VAL A 140 3.11 7.20 -18.91
C VAL A 140 4.41 7.30 -19.68
N ALA A 141 4.94 6.14 -20.08
CA ALA A 141 6.16 6.05 -20.89
C ALA A 141 5.85 5.71 -22.36
N VAL A 142 6.50 6.39 -23.28
CA VAL A 142 6.54 6.02 -24.71
C VAL A 142 7.86 5.33 -24.98
N VAL A 143 7.78 4.11 -25.52
CA VAL A 143 8.93 3.30 -25.89
C VAL A 143 9.01 3.19 -27.42
N LYS A 144 10.19 3.47 -27.98
CA LYS A 144 10.51 3.26 -29.40
C LYS A 144 11.88 2.60 -29.52
N ASP A 145 12.00 1.64 -30.41
CA ASP A 145 13.25 0.90 -30.71
C ASP A 145 13.94 0.37 -29.43
N GLY A 146 13.14 -0.14 -28.48
CA GLY A 146 13.63 -0.69 -27.22
C GLY A 146 14.12 0.35 -26.21
N LYS A 147 13.86 1.64 -26.43
CA LYS A 147 14.27 2.73 -25.54
C LYS A 147 13.07 3.56 -25.08
N VAL A 148 13.12 4.02 -23.84
CA VAL A 148 12.18 5.04 -23.35
C VAL A 148 12.56 6.37 -24.01
N VAL A 149 11.63 6.96 -24.76
CA VAL A 149 11.87 8.22 -25.48
C VAL A 149 11.09 9.40 -24.88
N LYS A 150 10.00 9.13 -24.16
CA LYS A 150 9.17 10.19 -23.58
C LYS A 150 8.43 9.68 -22.36
N LEU A 151 8.35 10.53 -21.34
CA LEU A 151 7.50 10.35 -20.17
C LEU A 151 6.57 11.56 -20.02
N VAL A 152 5.33 11.31 -19.63
CA VAL A 152 4.33 12.37 -19.39
C VAL A 152 3.49 11.99 -18.17
N GLU A 153 3.39 12.92 -17.21
CA GLU A 153 2.54 12.76 -16.05
C GLU A 153 1.07 12.98 -16.42
N LYS A 154 0.23 11.99 -16.15
CA LYS A 154 -1.23 12.03 -16.34
C LYS A 154 -1.66 12.69 -17.65
N PRO A 155 -1.29 12.10 -18.79
CA PRO A 155 -1.54 12.70 -20.09
C PRO A 155 -3.05 12.86 -20.33
N LYS A 156 -3.45 14.01 -20.91
CA LYS A 156 -4.84 14.27 -21.32
C LYS A 156 -5.26 13.43 -22.51
N GLU A 157 -4.31 13.12 -23.39
CA GLU A 157 -4.50 12.28 -24.57
C GLU A 157 -3.76 10.95 -24.37
N ARG A 158 -4.30 9.87 -24.90
CA ARG A 158 -3.67 8.55 -24.84
C ARG A 158 -2.45 8.51 -25.76
N ILE A 159 -1.25 8.62 -25.20
CA ILE A 159 0.02 8.56 -25.93
C ILE A 159 0.68 7.18 -25.88
N SER A 160 0.38 6.38 -24.86
CA SER A 160 0.85 5.00 -24.63
C SER A 160 -0.06 4.34 -23.60
N ASP A 161 -0.02 3.01 -23.51
CA ASP A 161 -0.67 2.21 -22.47
C ASP A 161 0.30 1.73 -21.37
N LEU A 162 1.57 2.16 -21.45
CA LEU A 162 2.60 1.79 -20.48
C LEU A 162 2.68 2.79 -19.34
N ALA A 163 2.06 2.45 -18.21
CA ALA A 163 2.10 3.25 -16.99
C ALA A 163 3.34 2.94 -16.15
N LEU A 164 3.88 3.96 -15.49
CA LEU A 164 4.92 3.77 -14.49
C LEU A 164 4.34 3.07 -13.25
N VAL A 165 4.97 1.97 -12.91
CA VAL A 165 4.76 1.29 -11.62
C VAL A 165 5.60 1.99 -10.57
N GLY A 166 5.11 2.11 -9.35
CA GLY A 166 5.75 2.88 -8.28
C GLY A 166 7.09 2.33 -7.75
N VAL A 167 7.93 1.79 -8.63
CA VAL A 167 9.28 1.29 -8.32
C VAL A 167 10.27 1.85 -9.33
N TYR A 168 11.30 2.51 -8.84
CA TYR A 168 12.32 3.18 -9.64
C TYR A 168 13.72 2.87 -9.11
N GLY A 169 14.70 2.72 -9.99
CA GLY A 169 16.11 2.70 -9.64
C GLY A 169 16.79 3.98 -10.14
N PHE A 170 17.67 4.56 -9.35
CA PHE A 170 18.43 5.76 -9.71
C PHE A 170 19.88 5.68 -9.24
N ASP A 171 20.74 6.40 -9.92
CA ASP A 171 22.04 6.82 -9.42
C ASP A 171 22.00 8.31 -9.02
N GLY A 172 23.14 8.88 -8.60
CA GLY A 172 23.24 10.25 -8.11
C GLY A 172 22.88 11.33 -9.14
N ASN A 173 22.93 11.04 -10.45
CA ASN A 173 22.61 12.02 -11.49
C ASN A 173 21.17 12.53 -11.43
N ILE A 174 20.26 11.77 -10.82
CA ILE A 174 18.87 12.17 -10.63
C ILE A 174 18.74 13.48 -9.82
N PHE A 175 19.64 13.72 -8.86
CA PHE A 175 19.57 14.90 -7.99
C PHE A 175 19.85 16.20 -8.74
N ASP A 176 20.83 16.21 -9.64
CA ASP A 176 21.16 17.39 -10.47
C ASP A 176 20.03 17.71 -11.45
N VAL A 177 19.31 16.69 -11.90
CA VAL A 177 18.10 16.89 -12.71
C VAL A 177 17.01 17.52 -11.86
N ILE A 178 16.71 16.95 -10.67
CA ILE A 178 15.64 17.45 -9.81
C ILE A 178 15.88 18.90 -9.38
N GLU A 179 17.13 19.31 -9.10
CA GLU A 179 17.46 20.69 -8.75
C GLU A 179 17.07 21.70 -9.83
N SER A 180 17.07 21.28 -11.09
CA SER A 180 16.71 22.15 -12.23
C SER A 180 15.23 22.11 -12.59
N LEU A 181 14.42 21.21 -11.97
CA LEU A 181 13.01 21.09 -12.29
C LEU A 181 12.20 22.30 -11.84
N LYS A 182 11.19 22.60 -12.63
CA LYS A 182 10.12 23.53 -12.24
C LYS A 182 8.86 22.74 -11.92
N PRO A 183 8.04 23.24 -10.98
CA PRO A 183 6.76 22.61 -10.70
C PRO A 183 5.90 22.45 -11.95
N SER A 184 5.24 21.32 -12.10
CA SER A 184 4.29 21.04 -13.16
C SER A 184 3.05 21.94 -13.06
N TRP A 185 2.12 21.81 -14.02
CA TRP A 185 0.81 22.46 -13.96
C TRP A 185 0.00 22.11 -12.70
N ARG A 186 0.37 21.01 -12.00
CA ARG A 186 -0.21 20.58 -10.71
C ARG A 186 0.45 21.27 -9.51
N GLY A 187 1.52 22.02 -9.70
CA GLY A 187 2.34 22.59 -8.64
C GLY A 187 3.26 21.59 -7.96
N GLU A 188 3.50 20.43 -8.57
CA GLU A 188 4.32 19.34 -8.04
C GLU A 188 5.61 19.17 -8.87
N LEU A 189 6.69 18.72 -8.24
CA LEU A 189 7.89 18.22 -8.90
C LEU A 189 7.65 16.75 -9.23
N GLU A 190 7.38 16.48 -10.51
CA GLU A 190 6.98 15.15 -10.96
C GLU A 190 8.20 14.24 -11.16
N ILE A 191 8.06 12.98 -10.78
CA ILE A 191 9.13 11.98 -11.02
C ILE A 191 9.27 11.67 -12.52
N THR A 192 8.19 11.76 -13.28
CA THR A 192 8.18 11.64 -14.74
C THR A 192 9.04 12.69 -15.40
N ASP A 193 8.97 13.95 -14.92
CA ASP A 193 9.79 15.06 -15.45
C ASP A 193 11.27 14.87 -15.06
N ALA A 194 11.55 14.33 -13.88
CA ALA A 194 12.91 14.01 -13.46
C ALA A 194 13.53 12.93 -14.34
N ILE A 195 12.79 11.87 -14.64
CA ILE A 195 13.27 10.79 -15.52
C ILE A 195 13.40 11.30 -16.97
N GLN A 196 12.46 12.12 -17.44
CA GLN A 196 12.58 12.76 -18.76
C GLN A 196 13.84 13.63 -18.84
N GLY A 197 14.13 14.39 -17.79
CA GLY A 197 15.34 15.21 -17.73
C GLY A 197 16.64 14.42 -17.76
N LEU A 198 16.67 13.17 -17.24
CA LEU A 198 17.80 12.26 -17.43
C LEU A 198 17.97 11.89 -18.91
N ILE A 199 16.87 11.53 -19.60
CA ILE A 199 16.88 11.19 -21.03
C ILE A 199 17.38 12.38 -21.86
N ASP A 200 16.87 13.57 -21.60
CA ASP A 200 17.20 14.79 -22.34
C ASP A 200 18.68 15.21 -22.18
N ARG A 201 19.30 14.82 -21.06
CA ARG A 201 20.74 15.00 -20.81
C ARG A 201 21.61 13.85 -21.33
N GLY A 202 21.02 12.85 -21.98
CA GLY A 202 21.74 11.72 -22.59
C GLY A 202 22.07 10.59 -21.63
N PHE A 203 21.53 10.58 -20.40
CA PHE A 203 21.69 9.48 -19.47
C PHE A 203 20.86 8.26 -19.88
N SER A 204 21.34 7.07 -19.52
CA SER A 204 20.67 5.81 -19.85
C SER A 204 19.49 5.55 -18.91
N VAL A 205 18.33 5.30 -19.47
CA VAL A 205 17.12 4.91 -18.73
C VAL A 205 16.63 3.56 -19.27
N ASN A 206 16.78 2.51 -18.46
CA ASN A 206 16.30 1.18 -18.78
C ASN A 206 14.88 0.98 -18.24
N TYR A 207 14.15 0.05 -18.83
CA TYR A 207 12.81 -0.28 -18.36
C TYR A 207 12.58 -1.80 -18.37
N THR A 208 11.65 -2.24 -17.52
CA THR A 208 11.11 -3.59 -17.51
C THR A 208 9.59 -3.50 -17.55
N VAL A 209 8.95 -4.16 -18.51
CA VAL A 209 7.49 -4.29 -18.54
C VAL A 209 7.10 -5.50 -17.71
N ILE A 210 6.20 -5.30 -16.74
CA ILE A 210 5.67 -6.39 -15.92
C ILE A 210 4.29 -6.81 -16.45
N ASP A 211 4.07 -8.12 -16.51
CA ASP A 211 2.77 -8.73 -16.86
C ASP A 211 2.02 -9.16 -15.59
N SER A 212 2.70 -9.06 -14.44
CA SER A 212 2.19 -9.47 -13.15
C SER A 212 1.28 -8.41 -12.54
N TRP A 213 0.52 -8.82 -11.55
CA TRP A 213 -0.41 -7.94 -10.84
C TRP A 213 0.32 -6.78 -10.15
N TRP A 214 -0.25 -5.59 -10.29
CA TRP A 214 0.17 -4.35 -9.68
C TRP A 214 -1.06 -3.50 -9.32
N LYS A 215 -1.00 -2.81 -8.18
CA LYS A 215 -2.04 -1.88 -7.75
C LYS A 215 -1.45 -0.71 -6.96
N ASP A 216 -1.84 0.51 -7.36
CA ASP A 216 -1.80 1.72 -6.54
C ASP A 216 -3.04 1.71 -5.63
N THR A 217 -2.84 1.70 -4.29
CA THR A 217 -3.92 1.64 -3.31
C THR A 217 -4.51 3.02 -3.02
N GLY A 218 -4.95 3.71 -4.07
CA GLY A 218 -5.38 5.10 -4.01
C GLY A 218 -6.86 5.31 -3.64
N THR A 219 -7.71 4.30 -3.74
CA THR A 219 -9.16 4.38 -3.47
C THR A 219 -9.63 3.22 -2.60
N PRO A 220 -10.81 3.28 -1.95
CA PRO A 220 -11.37 2.14 -1.20
C PRO A 220 -11.44 0.85 -2.03
N LYS A 221 -11.83 0.93 -3.28
CA LYS A 221 -11.85 -0.21 -4.20
C LYS A 221 -10.48 -0.80 -4.41
N ASP A 222 -9.44 0.04 -4.60
CA ASP A 222 -8.06 -0.42 -4.78
C ASP A 222 -7.53 -1.13 -3.52
N ILE A 223 -7.95 -0.70 -2.32
CA ILE A 223 -7.63 -1.37 -1.04
C ILE A 223 -8.25 -2.78 -1.00
N LEU A 224 -9.54 -2.92 -1.34
CA LEU A 224 -10.22 -4.22 -1.36
C LEU A 224 -9.61 -5.16 -2.41
N GLU A 225 -9.28 -4.67 -3.59
CA GLU A 225 -8.60 -5.45 -4.62
C GLU A 225 -7.19 -5.90 -4.17
N ALA A 226 -6.44 -5.03 -3.48
CA ALA A 226 -5.14 -5.37 -2.91
C ALA A 226 -5.28 -6.43 -1.80
N ASN A 227 -6.27 -6.30 -0.93
CA ASN A 227 -6.59 -7.29 0.09
C ASN A 227 -6.90 -8.66 -0.53
N THR A 228 -7.77 -8.69 -1.54
CA THR A 228 -8.13 -9.90 -2.28
C THR A 228 -6.89 -10.58 -2.87
N PHE A 229 -6.05 -9.83 -3.57
CA PHE A 229 -4.84 -10.35 -4.18
C PHE A 229 -3.87 -10.93 -3.15
N LEU A 230 -3.64 -10.23 -2.05
CA LEU A 230 -2.70 -10.67 -1.01
C LEU A 230 -3.22 -11.89 -0.24
N LEU A 231 -4.51 -11.93 0.10
CA LEU A 231 -5.13 -13.09 0.72
C LEU A 231 -5.05 -14.31 -0.18
N ASP A 232 -5.24 -14.13 -1.49
CA ASP A 232 -5.18 -15.23 -2.43
C ASP A 232 -3.76 -15.77 -2.67
N THR A 233 -2.77 -14.87 -2.75
CA THR A 233 -1.42 -15.23 -3.22
C THR A 233 -0.37 -15.34 -2.12
N LYS A 234 -0.50 -14.61 -1.03
CA LYS A 234 0.53 -14.50 0.02
C LYS A 234 0.14 -15.17 1.34
N ILE A 235 -1.15 -15.24 1.66
CA ILE A 235 -1.59 -15.84 2.93
C ILE A 235 -1.70 -17.35 2.79
N LYS A 236 -1.01 -18.05 3.70
CA LYS A 236 -1.11 -19.50 3.88
C LYS A 236 -2.09 -19.79 5.02
N GLY A 237 -2.78 -20.93 4.95
CA GLY A 237 -3.60 -21.40 6.06
C GLY A 237 -2.75 -21.61 7.31
N HIS A 238 -3.22 -21.07 8.43
CA HIS A 238 -2.58 -21.18 9.74
C HIS A 238 -3.63 -21.02 10.84
N VAL A 239 -3.54 -21.82 11.88
CA VAL A 239 -4.35 -21.66 13.09
C VAL A 239 -3.39 -21.67 14.28
N SER A 240 -3.34 -20.54 15.00
CA SER A 240 -2.49 -20.46 16.19
C SER A 240 -2.93 -21.46 17.25
N SER A 241 -1.96 -22.02 17.96
CA SER A 241 -2.21 -22.96 19.08
C SER A 241 -2.90 -22.29 20.28
N SER A 242 -2.86 -20.97 20.38
CA SER A 242 -3.55 -20.19 21.41
C SER A 242 -5.00 -19.83 21.03
N ALA A 243 -5.41 -20.07 19.77
CA ALA A 243 -6.77 -19.80 19.32
C ALA A 243 -7.77 -20.78 19.96
N LYS A 244 -8.94 -20.26 20.33
CA LYS A 244 -10.05 -21.03 20.94
C LYS A 244 -11.18 -21.13 19.93
N ILE A 245 -11.37 -22.32 19.36
CA ILE A 245 -12.41 -22.58 18.35
C ILE A 245 -13.39 -23.58 18.93
N THR A 246 -14.66 -23.18 19.06
CA THR A 246 -15.71 -24.00 19.64
C THR A 246 -16.95 -24.00 18.76
N ASN A 247 -17.46 -25.19 18.41
CA ASN A 247 -18.66 -25.36 17.60
C ASN A 247 -18.65 -24.50 16.33
N SER A 248 -17.53 -24.53 15.58
CA SER A 248 -17.29 -23.64 14.46
C SER A 248 -16.60 -24.37 13.31
N GLU A 249 -16.79 -23.89 12.10
CA GLU A 249 -16.21 -24.45 10.89
C GLU A 249 -15.19 -23.48 10.29
N ILE A 250 -14.00 -24.01 9.96
CA ILE A 250 -12.94 -23.24 9.29
C ILE A 250 -12.66 -23.91 7.94
N GLU A 251 -13.03 -23.24 6.87
CA GLU A 251 -12.95 -23.78 5.52
C GLU A 251 -11.93 -23.04 4.65
N GLY A 252 -11.15 -23.78 3.87
CA GLY A 252 -10.19 -23.22 2.93
C GLY A 252 -8.95 -22.62 3.59
N ARG A 253 -8.32 -21.63 2.93
CA ARG A 253 -7.11 -20.97 3.42
C ARG A 253 -7.46 -19.84 4.39
N VAL A 254 -7.44 -20.11 5.68
CA VAL A 254 -7.68 -19.12 6.73
C VAL A 254 -6.42 -18.97 7.57
N PHE A 255 -6.01 -17.73 7.83
CA PHE A 255 -5.00 -17.42 8.84
C PHE A 255 -5.71 -16.93 10.11
N ILE A 256 -5.52 -17.65 11.19
CA ILE A 256 -6.05 -17.32 12.53
C ILE A 256 -4.86 -17.08 13.44
N ASP A 257 -4.73 -15.84 13.92
CA ASP A 257 -3.62 -15.37 14.75
C ASP A 257 -3.79 -15.78 16.22
N ASP A 258 -2.87 -15.35 17.08
CA ASP A 258 -2.86 -15.65 18.50
C ASP A 258 -4.08 -15.10 19.25
N ASP A 259 -4.51 -15.81 20.28
CA ASP A 259 -5.54 -15.40 21.22
C ASP A 259 -6.91 -15.12 20.59
N VAL A 260 -7.15 -15.58 19.35
CA VAL A 260 -8.45 -15.46 18.68
C VAL A 260 -9.47 -16.41 19.31
N THR A 261 -10.70 -15.93 19.47
CA THR A 261 -11.83 -16.73 19.92
C THR A 261 -12.89 -16.82 18.84
N ILE A 262 -13.25 -18.03 18.41
CA ILE A 262 -14.31 -18.29 17.42
C ILE A 262 -15.32 -19.26 18.03
N GLN A 263 -16.60 -18.84 18.08
CA GLN A 263 -17.66 -19.64 18.68
C GLN A 263 -18.92 -19.62 17.82
N ASN A 264 -19.50 -20.80 17.58
CA ASN A 264 -20.73 -20.98 16.80
C ASN A 264 -20.69 -20.24 15.45
N SER A 265 -19.56 -20.29 14.75
CA SER A 265 -19.28 -19.45 13.59
C SER A 265 -18.68 -20.25 12.44
N THR A 266 -18.81 -19.71 11.23
CA THR A 266 -18.15 -20.25 10.05
C THR A 266 -17.20 -19.22 9.48
N ILE A 267 -15.93 -19.63 9.25
CA ILE A 267 -14.94 -18.79 8.57
C ILE A 267 -14.56 -19.48 7.28
N ARG A 268 -14.81 -18.82 6.16
CA ARG A 268 -14.47 -19.33 4.83
C ARG A 268 -13.34 -18.50 4.20
N GLY A 269 -12.25 -19.16 3.88
CA GLY A 269 -11.08 -18.56 3.26
C GLY A 269 -11.17 -18.39 1.74
N PRO A 270 -10.24 -17.60 1.14
CA PRO A 270 -9.08 -16.99 1.82
C PRO A 270 -9.49 -15.86 2.76
N ALA A 271 -9.04 -15.95 4.02
CA ALA A 271 -9.37 -14.96 5.04
C ALA A 271 -8.24 -14.81 6.07
N TYR A 272 -8.21 -13.67 6.74
CA TYR A 272 -7.28 -13.36 7.83
C TYR A 272 -8.07 -12.89 9.06
N VAL A 273 -7.73 -13.46 10.22
CA VAL A 273 -8.29 -13.05 11.53
C VAL A 273 -7.13 -12.68 12.45
N GLY A 274 -7.06 -11.41 12.81
CA GLY A 274 -5.98 -10.82 13.60
C GLY A 274 -6.06 -11.14 15.08
N LYS A 275 -4.93 -10.93 15.75
CA LYS A 275 -4.67 -11.29 17.14
C LYS A 275 -5.74 -10.76 18.11
N GLY A 276 -6.18 -11.64 19.02
CA GLY A 276 -7.10 -11.28 20.10
C GLY A 276 -8.51 -10.93 19.66
N SER A 277 -8.88 -11.21 18.40
CA SER A 277 -10.22 -10.96 17.90
C SER A 277 -11.22 -12.04 18.32
N SER A 278 -12.49 -11.65 18.44
CA SER A 278 -13.60 -12.50 18.85
C SER A 278 -14.68 -12.55 17.77
N ILE A 279 -15.04 -13.76 17.32
CA ILE A 279 -16.07 -13.98 16.30
C ILE A 279 -17.10 -14.96 16.91
N VAL A 280 -18.33 -14.49 17.10
CA VAL A 280 -19.37 -15.23 17.81
C VAL A 280 -20.68 -15.21 17.01
N ASN A 281 -21.30 -16.38 16.81
CA ASN A 281 -22.56 -16.56 16.07
C ASN A 281 -22.52 -15.85 14.71
N SER A 282 -21.42 -15.94 13.98
CA SER A 282 -21.16 -15.09 12.82
C SER A 282 -20.60 -15.87 11.64
N TYR A 283 -20.72 -15.27 10.47
CA TYR A 283 -20.09 -15.76 9.25
C TYR A 283 -19.02 -14.76 8.77
N VAL A 284 -17.83 -15.25 8.48
CA VAL A 284 -16.79 -14.48 7.80
C VAL A 284 -16.46 -15.18 6.48
N GLY A 285 -16.81 -14.51 5.38
CA GLY A 285 -16.66 -15.04 4.02
C GLY A 285 -15.30 -14.79 3.41
N PRO A 286 -15.08 -15.28 2.17
CA PRO A 286 -13.80 -15.18 1.49
C PRO A 286 -13.39 -13.74 1.23
N PHE A 287 -12.07 -13.57 1.09
CA PHE A 287 -11.41 -12.29 0.85
C PHE A 287 -11.64 -11.23 1.93
N THR A 288 -11.88 -11.68 3.16
CA THR A 288 -12.09 -10.82 4.33
C THR A 288 -10.85 -10.80 5.22
N SER A 289 -10.44 -9.61 5.63
CA SER A 289 -9.41 -9.41 6.65
C SER A 289 -10.02 -8.75 7.87
N ILE A 290 -9.92 -9.43 9.01
CA ILE A 290 -10.29 -8.91 10.33
C ILE A 290 -9.00 -8.50 11.04
N GLY A 291 -8.89 -7.25 11.49
CA GLY A 291 -7.74 -6.73 12.23
C GLY A 291 -7.61 -7.28 13.64
N ASP A 292 -6.72 -6.68 14.43
CA ASP A 292 -6.48 -7.11 15.80
C ASP A 292 -7.59 -6.63 16.76
N LYS A 293 -7.93 -7.45 17.75
CA LYS A 293 -8.89 -7.13 18.82
C LYS A 293 -10.26 -6.68 18.33
N CYS A 294 -10.69 -7.20 17.19
CA CYS A 294 -12.04 -6.95 16.66
C CYS A 294 -13.06 -7.84 17.35
N GLU A 295 -14.30 -7.36 17.43
CA GLU A 295 -15.44 -8.11 17.93
C GLU A 295 -16.50 -8.21 16.81
N ILE A 296 -16.77 -9.41 16.32
CA ILE A 296 -17.84 -9.68 15.32
C ILE A 296 -18.86 -10.57 15.97
N LYS A 297 -20.09 -10.11 16.13
CA LYS A 297 -21.12 -10.84 16.84
C LYS A 297 -22.47 -10.77 16.11
N ASP A 298 -23.11 -11.94 15.98
CA ASP A 298 -24.42 -12.09 15.34
C ASP A 298 -24.47 -11.38 13.96
N SER A 299 -23.40 -11.51 13.13
CA SER A 299 -23.21 -10.70 11.93
C SER A 299 -22.53 -11.50 10.81
N GLU A 300 -22.62 -11.01 9.58
CA GLU A 300 -21.94 -11.60 8.42
C GLU A 300 -21.04 -10.55 7.73
N VAL A 301 -19.81 -10.97 7.41
CA VAL A 301 -18.83 -10.08 6.76
C VAL A 301 -18.15 -10.84 5.63
N GLU A 302 -18.17 -10.28 4.42
CA GLU A 302 -17.59 -10.88 3.23
C GLU A 302 -16.87 -9.82 2.39
N HIS A 303 -15.78 -10.21 1.69
CA HIS A 303 -15.00 -9.36 0.79
C HIS A 303 -14.68 -7.96 1.36
N SER A 304 -14.27 -7.93 2.63
CA SER A 304 -14.17 -6.68 3.40
C SER A 304 -12.86 -6.59 4.17
N VAL A 305 -12.47 -5.37 4.50
CA VAL A 305 -11.33 -5.07 5.38
C VAL A 305 -11.86 -4.38 6.64
N ILE A 306 -11.71 -5.04 7.77
CA ILE A 306 -12.07 -4.54 9.09
C ILE A 306 -10.77 -4.23 9.83
N LEU A 307 -10.52 -2.98 10.15
CA LEU A 307 -9.30 -2.56 10.85
C LEU A 307 -9.41 -2.78 12.36
N ASP A 308 -8.30 -2.53 13.08
CA ASP A 308 -8.15 -2.90 14.48
C ASP A 308 -9.20 -2.31 15.44
N ASN A 309 -9.55 -3.07 16.47
CA ASN A 309 -10.50 -2.71 17.52
C ASN A 309 -11.91 -2.35 17.03
N ALA A 310 -12.29 -2.81 15.84
CA ALA A 310 -13.65 -2.58 15.34
C ALA A 310 -14.65 -3.56 15.98
N LYS A 311 -15.89 -3.10 16.20
CA LYS A 311 -16.99 -3.88 16.74
C LYS A 311 -18.16 -3.87 15.78
N ILE A 312 -18.64 -5.06 15.41
CA ILE A 312 -19.77 -5.25 14.50
C ILE A 312 -20.74 -6.20 15.17
N GLU A 313 -21.94 -5.73 15.49
CA GLU A 313 -22.90 -6.46 16.33
C GLU A 313 -24.35 -6.31 15.86
N GLY A 314 -25.13 -7.37 16.06
CA GLY A 314 -26.60 -7.29 16.01
C GLY A 314 -27.23 -7.47 14.65
N GLY A 315 -26.81 -8.44 13.86
CA GLY A 315 -27.42 -8.78 12.58
C GLY A 315 -27.05 -7.80 11.47
N ILE A 316 -25.76 -7.43 11.45
CA ILE A 316 -25.16 -6.60 10.39
C ILE A 316 -24.63 -7.51 9.28
N TYR A 317 -24.91 -7.17 8.04
CA TYR A 317 -24.41 -7.83 6.84
C TYR A 317 -23.51 -6.85 6.08
N LEU A 318 -22.21 -7.14 5.99
CA LEU A 318 -21.24 -6.30 5.29
C LEU A 318 -20.64 -7.04 4.11
N MET A 319 -20.62 -6.39 2.96
CA MET A 319 -19.92 -6.81 1.76
C MET A 319 -19.20 -5.60 1.16
N ASP A 320 -18.08 -5.83 0.49
CA ASP A 320 -17.29 -4.79 -0.20
C ASP A 320 -16.97 -3.58 0.68
N SER A 321 -16.73 -3.83 1.98
CA SER A 321 -16.67 -2.78 2.99
C SER A 321 -15.26 -2.56 3.53
N LEU A 322 -14.95 -1.29 3.85
CA LEU A 322 -13.70 -0.89 4.48
C LEU A 322 -14.02 -0.15 5.79
N ILE A 323 -13.78 -0.80 6.93
CA ILE A 323 -14.13 -0.33 8.26
C ILE A 323 -12.87 0.11 9.00
N GLY A 324 -12.85 1.35 9.47
CA GLY A 324 -11.70 1.96 10.16
C GLY A 324 -11.44 1.41 11.56
N ASN A 325 -10.30 1.81 12.14
CA ASN A 325 -9.95 1.46 13.51
C ASN A 325 -10.95 2.03 14.51
N ASN A 326 -11.25 1.27 15.56
CA ASN A 326 -12.12 1.66 16.68
C ASN A 326 -13.56 2.02 16.26
N VAL A 327 -14.02 1.57 15.11
CA VAL A 327 -15.38 1.78 14.64
C VAL A 327 -16.32 0.81 15.34
N THR A 328 -17.48 1.27 15.77
CA THR A 328 -18.56 0.41 16.27
C THR A 328 -19.76 0.52 15.35
N ILE A 329 -20.19 -0.61 14.78
CA ILE A 329 -21.42 -0.74 14.01
C ILE A 329 -22.35 -1.66 14.80
N ARG A 330 -23.53 -1.14 15.12
CA ARG A 330 -24.55 -1.90 15.86
C ARG A 330 -25.91 -1.65 15.22
N LYS A 331 -26.66 -2.73 15.02
CA LYS A 331 -28.04 -2.57 14.59
C LYS A 331 -28.85 -1.87 15.68
N GLY A 332 -29.36 -0.70 15.35
CA GLY A 332 -30.23 0.07 16.22
C GLY A 332 -31.63 -0.54 16.29
N SER A 333 -32.48 0.05 17.15
CA SER A 333 -33.94 -0.12 17.09
C SER A 333 -34.49 0.55 15.82
N ARG A 334 -35.80 0.73 15.74
CA ARG A 334 -36.48 1.37 14.58
C ARG A 334 -35.89 2.72 14.12
N TRP A 335 -35.22 3.45 15.07
CA TRP A 335 -34.58 4.75 14.82
C TRP A 335 -33.07 4.60 14.85
N GLN A 336 -32.40 5.15 13.85
CA GLN A 336 -30.94 5.14 13.77
C GLN A 336 -30.40 6.54 14.08
N LYS A 337 -29.35 6.63 14.91
CA LYS A 337 -28.62 7.85 15.17
C LYS A 337 -27.29 7.78 14.41
N LEU A 338 -27.07 8.70 13.48
CA LEU A 338 -25.85 8.76 12.69
C LEU A 338 -25.05 10.01 13.02
N ILE A 339 -23.75 9.86 13.18
CA ILE A 339 -22.78 10.95 13.26
C ILE A 339 -21.72 10.61 12.19
N VAL A 340 -21.74 11.35 11.09
CA VAL A 340 -20.88 11.11 9.93
C VAL A 340 -20.04 12.33 9.62
N GLY A 341 -18.77 12.10 9.29
CA GLY A 341 -17.84 13.16 8.92
C GLY A 341 -17.83 13.43 7.41
N GLU A 342 -17.02 14.40 6.99
CA GLU A 342 -16.82 14.71 5.59
C GLU A 342 -16.32 13.50 4.78
N ASN A 343 -16.78 13.40 3.54
CA ASN A 343 -16.43 12.34 2.59
C ASN A 343 -16.83 10.92 3.05
N SER A 344 -17.73 10.79 4.03
CA SER A 344 -18.32 9.50 4.37
C SER A 344 -19.40 9.13 3.35
N TRP A 345 -19.47 7.85 3.00
CA TRP A 345 -20.52 7.27 2.19
C TRP A 345 -21.19 6.16 2.97
N LEU A 346 -22.50 6.16 3.02
CA LEU A 346 -23.32 5.19 3.72
C LEU A 346 -24.44 4.69 2.80
N SER A 347 -24.61 3.37 2.74
CA SER A 347 -25.80 2.72 2.20
C SER A 347 -26.50 2.00 3.36
N LEU A 348 -27.75 2.36 3.64
CA LEU A 348 -28.53 1.85 4.76
C LEU A 348 -29.68 0.95 4.26
#